data_3b3f94af4aba67e5f17df34b1f1c1831
#
_entry.id   3b3f94af4aba67e5f17df34b1f1c1831
#
_cell.length_a   1.000
_cell.length_b   1.000
_cell.length_c   1.000
_cell.angle_alpha   90.00
_cell.angle_beta   90.00
_cell.angle_gamma   90.00
#
_symmetry.space_group_name_H-M   'P 1'
#
loop_
_entity.id
_entity.type
_entity.pdbx_description
1 polymer ?
#
loop_
_entity_poly.entity_id
_entity_poly.type
_entity_poly.pdbx_seq_one_letter_code
_entity_poly.pdbx_strand_id
1 'polypeptide(L)'
;MFNFSVPSTFKAYIDQIGRIGRNFAVDEQGFKGLVEGNKKVLVITACGGSFQPGTPIASYDFQEPYLRSILGFIGITDIKLIHADNLSSTREQSLANARESVQAMWTDW
;
A
#
# COMPACT_ATOMS: atom_id res chain seq x y z
N MET A 1 8.89 6.29 1.38
CA MET A 1 8.47 5.99 2.78
C MET A 1 8.89 7.13 3.68
N PHE A 2 7.99 7.57 4.55
CA PHE A 2 8.25 8.63 5.53
C PHE A 2 8.16 8.04 6.93
N ASN A 3 9.28 8.03 7.64
CA ASN A 3 9.36 7.49 9.00
C ASN A 3 8.63 6.15 9.14
N PHE A 4 8.97 5.21 8.25
CA PHE A 4 8.47 3.83 8.22
C PHE A 4 7.01 3.66 7.82
N SER A 5 6.33 4.70 7.38
CA SER A 5 4.92 4.66 7.02
C SER A 5 4.61 5.60 5.84
N VAL A 6 3.41 6.16 5.82
CA VAL A 6 2.93 7.07 4.79
C VAL A 6 3.11 8.52 5.22
N PRO A 7 3.15 9.48 4.26
CA PRO A 7 3.19 10.89 4.60
C PRO A 7 1.96 11.34 5.40
N SER A 8 2.12 12.35 6.25
CA SER A 8 1.01 12.89 7.05
C SER A 8 -0.15 13.39 6.19
N THR A 9 0.15 13.96 5.03
CA THR A 9 -0.87 14.42 4.07
C THR A 9 -1.70 13.27 3.52
N PHE A 10 -1.08 12.12 3.25
CA PHE A 10 -1.79 10.93 2.81
C PHE A 10 -2.65 10.37 3.95
N LYS A 11 -2.12 10.31 5.16
CA LYS A 11 -2.88 9.87 6.35
C LYS A 11 -4.10 10.76 6.58
N ALA A 12 -3.93 12.07 6.46
CA ALA A 12 -5.03 13.02 6.58
C ALA A 12 -6.10 12.79 5.51
N TYR A 13 -5.69 12.49 4.26
CA TYR A 13 -6.63 12.14 3.19
C TYR A 13 -7.44 10.89 3.56
N ILE A 14 -6.79 9.84 4.02
CA ILE A 14 -7.46 8.61 4.45
C ILE A 14 -8.43 8.88 5.61
N ASP A 15 -8.02 9.69 6.57
CA ASP A 15 -8.86 10.05 7.72
C ASP A 15 -10.11 10.83 7.29
N GLN A 16 -10.04 11.57 6.18
CA GLN A 16 -11.18 12.32 5.64
C GLN A 16 -12.14 11.44 4.84
N ILE A 17 -11.64 10.46 4.09
CA ILE A 17 -12.48 9.62 3.24
C ILE A 17 -13.11 8.44 3.98
N GLY A 18 -12.48 7.94 5.05
CA GLY A 18 -13.00 6.83 5.84
C GLY A 18 -14.17 7.26 6.72
N ARG A 19 -15.40 7.03 6.26
CA ARG A 19 -16.61 7.46 6.96
C ARG A 19 -17.60 6.32 7.11
N ILE A 20 -18.19 6.22 8.30
CA ILE A 20 -19.27 5.27 8.58
C ILE A 20 -20.44 5.52 7.63
N GLY A 21 -20.96 4.46 7.04
CA GLY A 21 -22.08 4.52 6.12
C GLY A 21 -21.71 4.91 4.68
N ARG A 22 -20.44 5.27 4.45
CA ARG A 22 -19.93 5.62 3.11
C ARG A 22 -18.94 4.59 2.60
N ASN A 23 -17.86 4.35 3.35
CA ASN A 23 -16.80 3.40 2.97
C ASN A 23 -16.82 2.15 3.83
N PHE A 24 -17.39 2.23 5.02
CA PHE A 24 -17.52 1.09 5.92
C PHE A 24 -18.78 1.20 6.76
N ALA A 25 -19.21 0.05 7.26
CA ALA A 25 -20.33 -0.05 8.20
C ALA A 25 -19.89 -0.84 9.43
N VAL A 26 -20.63 -0.66 10.53
CA VAL A 26 -20.46 -1.44 11.75
C VAL A 26 -21.75 -2.22 11.98
N ASP A 27 -21.64 -3.53 12.14
CA ASP A 27 -22.77 -4.41 12.46
C ASP A 27 -22.41 -5.32 13.65
N GLU A 28 -23.26 -6.28 13.97
CA GLU A 28 -23.07 -7.21 15.10
C GLU A 28 -21.81 -8.08 14.93
N GLN A 29 -21.33 -8.25 13.70
CA GLN A 29 -20.14 -9.04 13.36
C GLN A 29 -18.87 -8.19 13.29
N GLY A 30 -18.96 -6.87 13.47
CA GLY A 30 -17.86 -5.94 13.44
C GLY A 30 -17.91 -5.00 12.24
N PHE A 31 -16.73 -4.73 11.65
CA PHE A 31 -16.61 -3.80 10.53
C PHE A 31 -16.84 -4.50 9.20
N LYS A 32 -17.49 -3.78 8.28
CA LYS A 32 -17.71 -4.23 6.92
C LYS A 32 -17.34 -3.10 5.94
N GLY A 33 -16.49 -3.41 4.96
CA GLY A 33 -16.18 -2.48 3.88
C GLY A 33 -17.37 -2.30 2.93
N LEU A 34 -17.60 -1.08 2.48
CA LEU A 34 -18.72 -0.72 1.61
C LEU A 34 -18.32 -0.33 0.19
N VAL A 35 -17.03 -0.24 -0.10
CA VAL A 35 -16.59 0.02 -1.48
C VAL A 35 -16.89 -1.22 -2.31
N GLU A 36 -17.79 -1.07 -3.26
CA GLU A 36 -18.26 -2.16 -4.11
C GLU A 36 -17.61 -2.16 -5.48
N GLY A 37 -17.78 -3.27 -6.17
CA GLY A 37 -17.25 -3.48 -7.51
C GLY A 37 -15.83 -4.05 -7.48
N ASN A 38 -15.34 -4.41 -8.65
CA ASN A 38 -14.00 -4.98 -8.81
C ASN A 38 -12.95 -3.86 -8.82
N LYS A 39 -12.80 -3.15 -7.70
CA LYS A 39 -11.80 -2.11 -7.57
C LYS A 39 -10.42 -2.75 -7.40
N LYS A 40 -9.48 -2.27 -8.19
CA LYS A 40 -8.09 -2.69 -8.14
C LYS A 40 -7.24 -1.51 -7.73
N VAL A 41 -6.28 -1.76 -6.85
CA VAL A 41 -5.36 -0.72 -6.39
C VAL A 41 -3.92 -1.17 -6.66
N LEU A 42 -3.19 -0.33 -7.35
CA LEU A 42 -1.75 -0.47 -7.50
C LEU A 42 -1.07 0.56 -6.61
N VAL A 43 -0.25 0.08 -5.69
CA VAL A 43 0.56 0.91 -4.81
C VAL A 43 2.01 0.82 -5.27
N ILE A 44 2.60 1.96 -5.56
CA ILE A 44 4.03 2.05 -5.90
C ILE A 44 4.72 2.81 -4.77
N THR A 45 5.71 2.19 -4.17
CA THR A 45 6.44 2.77 -3.04
C THR A 45 7.90 2.99 -3.37
N ALA A 46 8.51 3.94 -2.67
CA ALA A 46 9.94 4.26 -2.80
C ALA A 46 10.57 4.33 -1.41
N CYS A 47 11.67 3.62 -1.23
CA CYS A 47 12.38 3.54 0.05
C CYS A 47 13.89 3.61 -0.14
N GLY A 48 14.57 4.26 0.80
CA GLY A 48 16.03 4.30 0.79
C GLY A 48 16.69 2.95 1.09
N GLY A 49 16.07 2.15 1.96
CA GLY A 49 16.46 0.79 2.28
C GLY A 49 15.45 -0.23 1.81
N SER A 50 15.53 -1.45 2.34
CA SER A 50 14.52 -2.49 2.07
C SER A 50 13.89 -2.96 3.37
N PHE A 51 12.55 -3.00 3.38
CA PHE A 51 11.74 -3.46 4.50
C PHE A 51 11.02 -4.76 4.18
N GLN A 52 11.44 -5.45 3.12
CA GLN A 52 10.83 -6.71 2.72
C GLN A 52 11.09 -7.82 3.75
N PRO A 53 10.23 -8.86 3.79
CA PRO A 53 10.45 -10.00 4.69
C PRO A 53 11.86 -10.59 4.52
N GLY A 54 12.50 -10.90 5.64
CA GLY A 54 13.86 -11.43 5.65
C GLY A 54 14.96 -10.38 5.74
N THR A 55 14.63 -9.08 5.66
CA THR A 55 15.61 -8.01 5.86
C THR A 55 15.74 -7.66 7.36
N PRO A 56 16.89 -7.09 7.79
CA PRO A 56 17.10 -6.75 9.21
C PRO A 56 16.10 -5.74 9.77
N ILE A 57 15.52 -4.90 8.93
CA ILE A 57 14.58 -3.85 9.32
C ILE A 57 13.15 -4.12 8.87
N ALA A 58 12.82 -5.36 8.52
CA ALA A 58 11.47 -5.73 8.08
C ALA A 58 10.40 -5.40 9.12
N SER A 59 10.72 -5.50 10.42
CA SER A 59 9.79 -5.17 11.51
C SER A 59 9.42 -3.70 11.58
N TYR A 60 10.16 -2.82 10.92
CA TYR A 60 9.86 -1.38 10.87
C TYR A 60 8.97 -1.00 9.68
N ASP A 61 8.50 -1.96 8.91
CA ASP A 61 7.55 -1.67 7.83
C ASP A 61 6.15 -1.46 8.39
N PHE A 62 5.76 -0.20 8.49
CA PHE A 62 4.40 0.23 8.84
C PHE A 62 3.69 0.85 7.64
N GLN A 63 4.25 0.75 6.44
CA GLN A 63 3.66 1.28 5.23
C GLN A 63 2.79 0.23 4.52
N GLU A 64 3.35 -0.89 4.12
CA GLU A 64 2.58 -1.94 3.43
C GLU A 64 1.47 -2.52 4.31
N PRO A 65 1.73 -2.93 5.57
CA PRO A 65 0.67 -3.43 6.43
C PRO A 65 -0.45 -2.42 6.66
N TYR A 66 -0.10 -1.14 6.83
CA TYR A 66 -1.09 -0.09 6.99
C TYR A 66 -1.96 0.05 5.74
N LEU A 67 -1.35 0.14 4.56
CA LEU A 67 -2.08 0.31 3.30
C LEU A 67 -3.01 -0.87 3.03
N ARG A 68 -2.52 -2.10 3.24
CA ARG A 68 -3.36 -3.29 3.08
C ARG A 68 -4.52 -3.29 4.07
N SER A 69 -4.27 -2.91 5.31
CA SER A 69 -5.28 -2.89 6.36
C SER A 69 -6.37 -1.86 6.07
N ILE A 70 -5.99 -0.62 5.72
CA ILE A 70 -6.98 0.44 5.51
C ILE A 70 -7.77 0.24 4.22
N LEU A 71 -7.14 -0.23 3.16
CA LEU A 71 -7.83 -0.52 1.90
C LEU A 71 -8.78 -1.72 2.07
N GLY A 72 -8.32 -2.78 2.74
CA GLY A 72 -9.16 -3.93 3.08
C GLY A 72 -10.33 -3.56 3.98
N PHE A 73 -10.10 -2.67 4.94
CA PHE A 73 -11.12 -2.17 5.86
C PHE A 73 -12.30 -1.52 5.12
N ILE A 74 -12.03 -0.77 4.05
CA ILE A 74 -13.10 -0.16 3.25
C ILE A 74 -13.65 -1.08 2.15
N GLY A 75 -13.09 -2.27 1.97
CA GLY A 75 -13.59 -3.28 1.05
C GLY A 75 -12.76 -3.54 -0.20
N ILE A 76 -11.58 -2.94 -0.31
CA ILE A 76 -10.68 -3.16 -1.45
C ILE A 76 -9.64 -4.22 -1.07
N THR A 77 -9.73 -5.39 -1.70
CA THR A 77 -8.84 -6.52 -1.42
C THR A 77 -7.90 -6.87 -2.57
N ASP A 78 -8.21 -6.44 -3.79
CA ASP A 78 -7.34 -6.64 -4.95
C ASP A 78 -6.29 -5.52 -4.99
N ILE A 79 -5.20 -5.75 -4.27
CA ILE A 79 -4.14 -4.77 -4.06
C ILE A 79 -2.82 -5.37 -4.55
N LYS A 80 -2.16 -4.65 -5.44
CA LYS A 80 -0.82 -4.99 -5.88
C LYS A 80 0.15 -3.91 -5.43
N LEU A 81 1.33 -4.34 -4.98
CA LEU A 81 2.38 -3.43 -4.53
C LEU A 81 3.64 -3.65 -5.36
N ILE A 82 4.25 -2.54 -5.74
CA ILE A 82 5.57 -2.52 -6.37
C ILE A 82 6.47 -1.63 -5.52
N HIS A 83 7.60 -2.18 -5.11
CA HIS A 83 8.57 -1.49 -4.27
C HIS A 83 9.80 -1.10 -5.08
N ALA A 84 10.14 0.19 -5.06
CA ALA A 84 11.45 0.67 -5.47
C ALA A 84 12.29 0.84 -4.20
N ASP A 85 12.96 -0.23 -3.79
CA ASP A 85 13.72 -0.30 -2.55
C ASP A 85 15.20 0.00 -2.79
N ASN A 86 15.96 0.19 -1.70
CA ASN A 86 17.41 0.41 -1.74
C ASN A 86 17.83 1.58 -2.62
N LEU A 87 17.01 2.63 -2.68
CA LEU A 87 17.31 3.79 -3.52
C LEU A 87 18.51 4.60 -3.02
N SER A 88 18.93 4.38 -1.77
CA SER A 88 20.14 4.99 -1.21
C SER A 88 21.42 4.25 -1.60
N SER A 89 21.33 3.04 -2.16
CA SER A 89 22.50 2.20 -2.50
C SER A 89 22.49 1.71 -3.95
N THR A 90 21.42 1.03 -4.39
CA THR A 90 21.32 0.42 -5.72
C THR A 90 20.21 1.07 -6.55
N ARG A 91 20.18 2.38 -6.56
CA ARG A 91 19.08 3.17 -7.12
C ARG A 91 18.73 2.79 -8.57
N GLU A 92 19.74 2.76 -9.45
CA GLU A 92 19.49 2.49 -10.89
C GLU A 92 18.88 1.10 -11.11
N GLN A 93 19.43 0.10 -10.46
CA GLN A 93 18.93 -1.28 -10.55
C GLN A 93 17.52 -1.39 -9.97
N SER A 94 17.28 -0.78 -8.83
CA SER A 94 15.97 -0.82 -8.15
C SER A 94 14.90 -0.12 -8.98
N LEU A 95 15.21 1.02 -9.59
CA LEU A 95 14.28 1.72 -10.48
C LEU A 95 14.01 0.92 -11.74
N ALA A 96 15.03 0.28 -12.33
CA ALA A 96 14.86 -0.58 -13.50
C ALA A 96 13.95 -1.76 -13.19
N ASN A 97 14.16 -2.43 -12.06
CA ASN A 97 13.33 -3.55 -11.62
C ASN A 97 11.89 -3.13 -11.36
N ALA A 98 11.68 -1.98 -10.73
CA ALA A 98 10.34 -1.45 -10.47
C ALA A 98 9.60 -1.11 -11.78
N ARG A 99 10.28 -0.50 -12.74
CA ARG A 99 9.71 -0.19 -14.06
C ARG A 99 9.31 -1.46 -14.80
N GLU A 100 10.16 -2.47 -14.77
CA GLU A 100 9.88 -3.78 -15.38
C GLU A 100 8.65 -4.42 -14.74
N SER A 101 8.53 -4.36 -13.42
CA SER A 101 7.36 -4.88 -12.69
C SER A 101 6.08 -4.15 -13.07
N VAL A 102 6.11 -2.83 -13.21
CA VAL A 102 4.95 -2.05 -13.67
C VAL A 102 4.55 -2.47 -15.08
N GLN A 103 5.52 -2.63 -15.97
CA GLN A 103 5.27 -2.97 -17.37
C GLN A 103 4.68 -4.38 -17.50
N ALA A 104 5.20 -5.35 -16.76
CA ALA A 104 4.66 -6.71 -16.71
C ALA A 104 3.23 -6.73 -16.16
N MET A 105 2.96 -5.94 -15.14
CA MET A 105 1.63 -5.86 -14.51
C MET A 105 0.59 -5.21 -15.42
N TRP A 106 1.00 -4.24 -16.22
CA TRP A 106 0.11 -3.53 -17.14
C TRP A 106 -0.56 -4.47 -18.15
N THR A 107 0.15 -5.52 -18.59
CA THR A 107 -0.39 -6.47 -19.55
C THR A 107 -1.34 -7.49 -18.93
N ASP A 108 -1.24 -7.75 -17.62
CA ASP A 108 -1.99 -8.80 -16.93
C ASP A 108 -3.12 -8.26 -16.03
N TRP A 109 -3.26 -6.98 -15.92
CA TRP A 109 -4.21 -6.34 -15.03
C TRP A 109 -5.40 -5.75 -15.80
#